data_9106f6ce07e839df188b5e953431f1eb
#
_entry.id   9106f6ce07e839df188b5e953431f1eb
#
_cell.length_a   1.000
_cell.length_b   1.000
_cell.length_c   1.000
_cell.angle_alpha   90.00
_cell.angle_beta   90.00
_cell.angle_gamma   90.00
#
_symmetry.space_group_name_H-M   'P 1'
#
loop_
_entity.id
_entity.type
_entity.pdbx_description
1 polymer ?
#
loop_
_entity_poly.entity_id
_entity_poly.type
_entity_poly.pdbx_seq_one_letter_code
_entity_poly.pdbx_strand_id
1 'polypeptide(L)'
;MKQVSVTIGFLPREKFHLAAKSLKSIYKHTHIPFNLIVIDCNTPTNYLNEMKKILEGKPNVKIIHTDNFLEPNQARNLILTNTKDDYIAFIENDCIVSDNWLSKLIVACEEFPAMVAIPLLLEGQSWRKKVHHDTKLAKIKTGESGGRIFYKFEENLDLLNRYKETERHKVWSIEMHVMLFQRRVFDIIGPFDETVLADTAYVDVSLALFKAGIPVVCEPCAQVNFYHPPPVYNDELPFYSFTWDMKKNAGSNHYLAKKWNIVNMHDTTSFVEDQNYRPQWHTWVMRKGPAKILRILKGNK
;
A
#
# COMPACT_ATOMS: atom_id res chain seq x y z
N MET A 1 17.56 -18.73 -15.09
CA MET A 1 17.36 -17.37 -14.50
C MET A 1 18.57 -17.08 -13.62
N LYS A 2 19.14 -15.88 -13.71
CA LYS A 2 20.18 -15.43 -12.76
C LYS A 2 19.53 -15.41 -11.37
N GLN A 3 20.21 -15.97 -10.38
CA GLN A 3 19.71 -15.92 -9.02
C GLN A 3 19.75 -14.47 -8.56
N VAL A 4 18.57 -13.85 -8.43
CA VAL A 4 18.41 -12.48 -7.94
C VAL A 4 18.21 -12.50 -6.43
N SER A 5 18.77 -11.53 -5.75
CA SER A 5 18.53 -11.30 -4.33
C SER A 5 17.29 -10.45 -4.11
N VAL A 6 16.50 -10.78 -3.08
CA VAL A 6 15.27 -10.05 -2.78
C VAL A 6 15.06 -9.87 -1.27
N THR A 7 14.73 -8.65 -0.89
CA THR A 7 14.27 -8.31 0.46
C THR A 7 12.77 -8.08 0.45
N ILE A 8 12.07 -8.71 1.38
CA ILE A 8 10.70 -8.34 1.74
C ILE A 8 10.77 -7.38 2.91
N GLY A 9 10.28 -6.16 2.73
CA GLY A 9 10.13 -5.15 3.75
C GLY A 9 8.71 -5.18 4.32
N PHE A 10 8.56 -5.64 5.55
CA PHE A 10 7.28 -5.74 6.24
C PHE A 10 7.01 -4.47 7.05
N LEU A 11 5.95 -3.77 6.67
CA LEU A 11 5.65 -2.42 7.14
C LEU A 11 4.50 -2.41 8.14
N PRO A 12 4.58 -1.59 9.20
CA PRO A 12 3.47 -1.38 10.10
C PRO A 12 2.35 -0.58 9.45
N ARG A 13 1.12 -1.01 9.71
CA ARG A 13 -0.12 -0.28 9.49
C ARG A 13 -1.00 -0.41 10.72
N GLU A 14 -2.13 0.27 10.73
CA GLU A 14 -2.99 0.42 11.90
C GLU A 14 -3.56 -0.90 12.45
N LYS A 15 -3.48 -1.99 11.68
CA LYS A 15 -4.13 -3.27 11.99
C LYS A 15 -3.12 -4.31 12.44
N PHE A 16 -2.44 -4.04 13.54
CA PHE A 16 -1.42 -4.94 14.07
C PHE A 16 -1.93 -6.36 14.34
N HIS A 17 -3.21 -6.52 14.66
CA HIS A 17 -3.84 -7.84 14.84
C HIS A 17 -3.81 -8.73 13.60
N LEU A 18 -3.58 -8.16 12.41
CA LEU A 18 -3.43 -8.91 11.16
C LEU A 18 -1.97 -9.28 10.85
N ALA A 19 -0.99 -8.65 11.52
CA ALA A 19 0.43 -8.82 11.21
C ALA A 19 0.89 -10.28 11.27
N ALA A 20 0.49 -11.04 12.29
CA ALA A 20 0.80 -12.46 12.40
C ALA A 20 0.22 -13.27 11.24
N LYS A 21 -0.99 -12.97 10.81
CA LYS A 21 -1.64 -13.63 9.66
C LYS A 21 -0.95 -13.28 8.34
N SER A 22 -0.57 -12.03 8.17
CA SER A 22 0.19 -11.56 7.01
C SER A 22 1.54 -12.26 6.92
N LEU A 23 2.34 -12.28 7.99
CA LEU A 23 3.63 -12.99 8.04
C LEU A 23 3.49 -14.48 7.73
N LYS A 24 2.49 -15.17 8.29
CA LYS A 24 2.21 -16.57 7.96
C LYS A 24 1.94 -16.76 6.47
N SER A 25 1.20 -15.83 5.84
CA SER A 25 0.92 -15.90 4.40
C SER A 25 2.19 -15.73 3.57
N ILE A 26 3.08 -14.81 3.96
CA ILE A 26 4.37 -14.60 3.29
C ILE A 26 5.18 -15.90 3.29
N TYR A 27 5.39 -16.51 4.46
CA TYR A 27 6.17 -17.76 4.55
C TYR A 27 5.50 -18.94 3.84
N LYS A 28 4.17 -18.99 3.84
CA LYS A 28 3.42 -20.07 3.18
C LYS A 28 3.48 -19.98 1.65
N HIS A 29 3.48 -18.79 1.11
CA HIS A 29 3.24 -18.52 -0.30
C HIS A 29 4.45 -17.94 -1.06
N THR A 30 5.62 -17.84 -0.40
CA THR A 30 6.88 -17.42 -1.02
C THR A 30 7.84 -18.60 -1.06
N HIS A 31 8.08 -19.13 -2.27
CA HIS A 31 8.86 -20.35 -2.48
C HIS A 31 10.29 -20.11 -3.03
N ILE A 32 10.68 -18.85 -3.13
CA ILE A 32 12.05 -18.43 -3.48
C ILE A 32 12.76 -17.93 -2.22
N PRO A 33 14.10 -17.99 -2.15
CA PRO A 33 14.85 -17.40 -1.05
C PRO A 33 14.60 -15.88 -0.96
N PHE A 34 14.47 -15.37 0.26
CA PHE A 34 14.31 -13.94 0.53
C PHE A 34 14.92 -13.55 1.86
N ASN A 35 15.32 -12.29 1.98
CA ASN A 35 15.58 -11.63 3.24
C ASN A 35 14.30 -10.94 3.74
N LEU A 36 14.08 -10.92 5.05
CA LEU A 36 12.93 -10.24 5.65
C LEU A 36 13.40 -9.14 6.59
N ILE A 37 12.95 -7.92 6.34
CA ILE A 37 13.12 -6.79 7.27
C ILE A 37 11.74 -6.42 7.80
N VAL A 38 11.57 -6.54 9.11
CA VAL A 38 10.34 -6.17 9.81
C VAL A 38 10.55 -4.85 10.53
N ILE A 39 9.72 -3.87 10.28
CA ILE A 39 9.72 -2.62 11.04
C ILE A 39 8.75 -2.75 12.22
N ASP A 40 9.33 -2.70 13.42
CA ASP A 40 8.61 -2.62 14.67
C ASP A 40 8.63 -1.17 15.18
N CYS A 41 7.58 -0.42 14.86
CA CYS A 41 7.46 0.96 15.30
C CYS A 41 6.51 1.05 16.51
N ASN A 42 7.03 0.67 17.68
CA ASN A 42 6.27 0.64 18.93
C ASN A 42 4.98 -0.21 18.81
N THR A 43 5.12 -1.38 18.17
CA THR A 43 4.02 -2.34 18.01
C THR A 43 3.54 -2.83 19.38
N PRO A 44 2.22 -2.89 19.64
CA PRO A 44 1.71 -3.42 20.90
C PRO A 44 2.27 -4.80 21.22
N THR A 45 2.68 -5.02 22.45
CA THR A 45 3.52 -6.17 22.90
C THR A 45 2.88 -7.53 22.56
N ASN A 46 1.56 -7.65 22.66
CA ASN A 46 0.83 -8.86 22.31
C ASN A 46 1.07 -9.25 20.84
N TYR A 47 0.89 -8.32 19.89
CA TYR A 47 1.09 -8.55 18.45
C TYR A 47 2.57 -8.75 18.11
N LEU A 48 3.46 -7.97 18.72
CA LEU A 48 4.90 -8.14 18.55
C LEU A 48 5.37 -9.55 18.96
N ASN A 49 4.86 -10.06 20.09
CA ASN A 49 5.18 -11.40 20.56
C ASN A 49 4.64 -12.49 19.63
N GLU A 50 3.45 -12.30 19.04
CA GLU A 50 2.93 -13.23 18.03
C GLU A 50 3.81 -13.24 16.77
N MET A 51 4.24 -12.07 16.31
CA MET A 51 5.16 -11.95 15.17
C MET A 51 6.50 -12.65 15.48
N LYS A 52 7.11 -12.37 16.63
CA LYS A 52 8.37 -13.00 17.06
C LYS A 52 8.30 -14.52 17.08
N LYS A 53 7.20 -15.11 17.57
CA LYS A 53 6.98 -16.57 17.54
C LYS A 53 6.99 -17.16 16.12
N ILE A 54 6.46 -16.43 15.14
CA ILE A 54 6.45 -16.86 13.73
C ILE A 54 7.85 -16.76 13.13
N LEU A 55 8.62 -15.76 13.54
CA LEU A 55 9.95 -15.45 13.02
C LEU A 55 11.06 -16.26 13.70
N GLU A 56 10.78 -16.88 14.84
CA GLU A 56 11.73 -17.69 15.59
C GLU A 56 12.32 -18.82 14.71
N GLY A 57 13.66 -18.91 14.69
CA GLY A 57 14.38 -19.90 13.89
C GLY A 57 14.32 -19.70 12.38
N LYS A 58 13.68 -18.64 11.88
CA LYS A 58 13.70 -18.34 10.45
C LYS A 58 15.03 -17.68 10.06
N PRO A 59 15.66 -18.14 8.96
CA PRO A 59 16.88 -17.50 8.47
C PRO A 59 16.59 -16.12 7.87
N ASN A 60 17.62 -15.27 7.82
CA ASN A 60 17.61 -14.00 7.09
C ASN A 60 16.50 -13.02 7.52
N VAL A 61 16.21 -12.97 8.83
CA VAL A 61 15.23 -12.04 9.42
C VAL A 61 15.97 -10.95 10.19
N LYS A 62 15.59 -9.71 9.92
CA LYS A 62 16.01 -8.54 10.68
C LYS A 62 14.79 -7.79 11.19
N ILE A 63 14.68 -7.61 12.50
CA ILE A 63 13.65 -6.73 13.11
C ILE A 63 14.34 -5.42 13.46
N ILE A 64 13.79 -4.31 12.96
CA ILE A 64 14.26 -2.95 13.28
C ILE A 64 13.21 -2.32 14.18
N HIS A 65 13.58 -2.10 15.43
CA HIS A 65 12.73 -1.47 16.43
C HIS A 65 12.94 0.05 16.44
N THR A 66 11.84 0.78 16.61
CA THR A 66 11.84 2.22 16.89
C THR A 66 10.87 2.54 18.03
N ASP A 67 11.29 3.40 18.95
CA ASP A 67 10.46 3.80 20.10
C ASP A 67 9.27 4.68 19.71
N ASN A 68 9.36 5.31 18.54
CA ASN A 68 8.33 6.19 18.00
C ASN A 68 7.58 5.53 16.84
N PHE A 69 6.35 5.94 16.62
CA PHE A 69 5.62 5.63 15.40
C PHE A 69 6.31 6.27 14.20
N LEU A 70 6.33 5.54 13.10
CA LEU A 70 6.87 5.99 11.82
C LEU A 70 5.75 6.22 10.82
N GLU A 71 5.87 7.28 10.05
CA GLU A 71 5.08 7.43 8.83
C GLU A 71 5.49 6.37 7.80
N PRO A 72 4.59 5.94 6.91
CA PRO A 72 4.89 4.84 5.99
C PRO A 72 6.14 5.03 5.14
N ASN A 73 6.41 6.26 4.67
CA ASN A 73 7.61 6.54 3.88
C ASN A 73 8.89 6.50 4.70
N GLN A 74 8.84 6.88 5.98
CA GLN A 74 9.96 6.70 6.91
C GLN A 74 10.29 5.22 7.10
N ALA A 75 9.26 4.39 7.32
CA ALA A 75 9.43 2.95 7.45
C ALA A 75 9.98 2.32 6.16
N ARG A 76 9.52 2.75 4.97
CA ARG A 76 10.04 2.30 3.67
C ARG A 76 11.51 2.69 3.48
N ASN A 77 11.88 3.92 3.82
CA ASN A 77 13.27 4.38 3.72
C ASN A 77 14.19 3.63 4.69
N LEU A 78 13.69 3.31 5.88
CA LEU A 78 14.45 2.51 6.83
C LEU A 78 14.73 1.10 6.29
N ILE A 79 13.80 0.49 5.57
CA ILE A 79 14.03 -0.77 4.84
C ILE A 79 15.04 -0.55 3.72
N LEU A 80 14.83 0.47 2.89
CA LEU A 80 15.68 0.78 1.74
C LEU A 80 17.16 0.95 2.12
N THR A 81 17.44 1.60 3.24
CA THR A 81 18.80 1.82 3.75
C THR A 81 19.42 0.58 4.40
N ASN A 82 18.60 -0.43 4.75
CA ASN A 82 19.04 -1.64 5.42
C ASN A 82 19.13 -2.87 4.52
N THR A 83 18.98 -2.72 3.22
CA THR A 83 19.19 -3.77 2.21
C THR A 83 20.02 -3.29 1.03
N LYS A 84 20.69 -4.25 0.38
CA LYS A 84 21.41 -4.06 -0.87
C LYS A 84 20.95 -5.03 -1.96
N ASP A 85 19.88 -5.76 -1.71
CA ASP A 85 19.36 -6.75 -2.63
C ASP A 85 18.89 -6.12 -3.96
N ASP A 86 18.87 -6.93 -5.01
CA ASP A 86 18.48 -6.50 -6.37
C ASP A 86 17.04 -6.03 -6.45
N TYR A 87 16.16 -6.67 -5.64
CA TYR A 87 14.75 -6.35 -5.54
C TYR A 87 14.33 -6.07 -4.10
N ILE A 88 13.37 -5.17 -3.94
CA ILE A 88 12.74 -4.86 -2.65
C ILE A 88 11.23 -4.95 -2.84
N ALA A 89 10.59 -5.86 -2.12
CA ALA A 89 9.15 -5.99 -2.05
C ALA A 89 8.66 -5.34 -0.74
N PHE A 90 7.93 -4.24 -0.82
CA PHE A 90 7.27 -3.66 0.34
C PHE A 90 5.89 -4.29 0.52
N ILE A 91 5.54 -4.63 1.74
CA ILE A 91 4.23 -5.21 2.09
C ILE A 91 3.75 -4.68 3.44
N GLU A 92 2.52 -4.22 3.49
CA GLU A 92 1.88 -3.77 4.72
C GLU A 92 1.32 -4.95 5.53
N ASN A 93 1.27 -4.80 6.86
CA ASN A 93 0.97 -5.88 7.81
C ASN A 93 -0.48 -6.40 7.75
N ASP A 94 -1.36 -5.77 7.00
CA ASP A 94 -2.76 -6.16 6.80
C ASP A 94 -3.02 -6.79 5.41
N CYS A 95 -1.96 -7.15 4.69
CA CYS A 95 -2.01 -7.78 3.38
C CYS A 95 -1.75 -9.29 3.46
N ILE A 96 -2.58 -10.07 2.77
CA ILE A 96 -2.47 -11.53 2.65
C ILE A 96 -2.14 -11.87 1.20
N VAL A 97 -1.00 -12.49 0.98
CA VAL A 97 -0.50 -12.79 -0.36
C VAL A 97 -1.00 -14.14 -0.88
N SER A 98 -1.12 -14.27 -2.20
CA SER A 98 -1.43 -15.52 -2.89
C SER A 98 -0.17 -16.33 -3.20
N ASP A 99 -0.36 -17.57 -3.62
CA ASP A 99 0.73 -18.47 -3.93
C ASP A 99 1.64 -17.95 -5.05
N ASN A 100 2.96 -18.06 -4.85
CA ASN A 100 4.00 -17.60 -5.77
C ASN A 100 3.95 -16.09 -6.11
N TRP A 101 3.31 -15.27 -5.27
CA TRP A 101 3.13 -13.84 -5.52
C TRP A 101 4.42 -13.11 -5.88
N LEU A 102 5.48 -13.35 -5.10
CA LEU A 102 6.77 -12.66 -5.27
C LEU A 102 7.48 -13.08 -6.55
N SER A 103 7.51 -14.39 -6.84
CA SER A 103 8.10 -14.90 -8.08
C SER A 103 7.38 -14.35 -9.32
N LYS A 104 6.05 -14.26 -9.27
CA LYS A 104 5.25 -13.70 -10.36
C LYS A 104 5.58 -12.23 -10.60
N LEU A 105 5.75 -11.43 -9.54
CA LEU A 105 6.15 -10.02 -9.67
C LEU A 105 7.57 -9.87 -10.23
N ILE A 106 8.53 -10.71 -9.80
CA ILE A 106 9.89 -10.68 -10.34
C ILE A 106 9.88 -11.04 -11.83
N VAL A 107 9.21 -12.13 -12.20
CA VAL A 107 9.07 -12.54 -13.61
C VAL A 107 8.38 -11.45 -14.44
N ALA A 108 7.39 -10.76 -13.88
CA ALA A 108 6.76 -9.64 -14.56
C ALA A 108 7.73 -8.50 -14.86
N CYS A 109 8.67 -8.18 -13.94
CA CYS A 109 9.72 -7.20 -14.19
C CYS A 109 10.75 -7.65 -15.24
N GLU A 110 11.02 -8.96 -15.32
CA GLU A 110 12.03 -9.50 -16.24
C GLU A 110 11.49 -9.66 -17.67
N GLU A 111 10.26 -10.13 -17.80
CA GLU A 111 9.64 -10.41 -19.12
C GLU A 111 8.95 -9.17 -19.72
N PHE A 112 8.49 -8.26 -18.89
CA PHE A 112 7.95 -6.97 -19.28
C PHE A 112 9.01 -5.90 -18.99
N PRO A 113 9.34 -4.99 -19.92
CA PRO A 113 10.41 -4.01 -19.68
C PRO A 113 10.01 -2.99 -18.60
N ALA A 114 9.89 -3.45 -17.37
CA ALA A 114 9.50 -2.69 -16.21
C ALA A 114 10.50 -2.85 -15.06
N MET A 115 10.63 -1.83 -14.25
CA MET A 115 11.48 -1.84 -13.05
C MET A 115 10.66 -1.90 -11.76
N VAL A 116 9.36 -1.79 -11.88
CA VAL A 116 8.40 -1.85 -10.77
C VAL A 116 7.25 -2.75 -11.17
N ALA A 117 6.87 -3.66 -10.28
CA ALA A 117 5.70 -4.53 -10.45
C ALA A 117 4.75 -4.40 -9.26
N ILE A 118 3.47 -4.43 -9.55
CA ILE A 118 2.42 -4.45 -8.55
C ILE A 118 1.50 -5.65 -8.76
N PRO A 119 0.94 -6.23 -7.69
CA PRO A 119 -0.06 -7.28 -7.80
C PRO A 119 -1.43 -6.69 -8.12
N LEU A 120 -2.37 -7.58 -8.47
CA LEU A 120 -3.79 -7.27 -8.38
C LEU A 120 -4.19 -7.16 -6.92
N LEU A 121 -4.53 -5.96 -6.49
CA LEU A 121 -4.96 -5.71 -5.11
C LEU A 121 -6.47 -5.92 -4.98
N LEU A 122 -6.84 -6.82 -4.07
CA LEU A 122 -8.22 -7.16 -3.75
C LEU A 122 -8.57 -6.64 -2.35
N GLU A 123 -9.79 -6.20 -2.15
CA GLU A 123 -10.31 -5.86 -0.82
C GLU A 123 -11.51 -6.72 -0.43
N GLY A 124 -11.71 -6.83 0.86
CA GLY A 124 -12.88 -7.51 1.43
C GLY A 124 -12.59 -8.90 1.97
N GLN A 125 -13.66 -9.56 2.40
CA GLN A 125 -13.58 -10.91 2.97
C GLN A 125 -13.58 -11.98 1.87
N SER A 126 -13.14 -13.20 2.22
CA SER A 126 -12.93 -14.30 1.30
C SER A 126 -14.10 -14.62 0.36
N TRP A 127 -15.34 -14.41 0.85
CA TRP A 127 -16.57 -14.69 0.11
C TRP A 127 -17.05 -13.52 -0.78
N ARG A 128 -16.51 -12.29 -0.59
CA ARG A 128 -16.89 -11.10 -1.36
C ARG A 128 -15.69 -10.20 -1.58
N LYS A 129 -14.77 -10.64 -2.42
CA LYS A 129 -13.64 -9.83 -2.83
C LYS A 129 -14.03 -8.88 -3.96
N LYS A 130 -13.56 -7.66 -3.86
CA LYS A 130 -13.61 -6.66 -4.93
C LYS A 130 -12.19 -6.39 -5.38
N VAL A 131 -12.04 -5.97 -6.61
CA VAL A 131 -10.79 -5.40 -7.08
C VAL A 131 -10.69 -3.99 -6.49
N HIS A 132 -9.74 -3.81 -5.60
CA HIS A 132 -9.45 -2.50 -5.00
C HIS A 132 -8.67 -1.64 -5.99
N HIS A 133 -7.63 -2.22 -6.58
CA HIS A 133 -6.77 -1.49 -7.48
C HIS A 133 -6.13 -2.42 -8.52
N ASP A 134 -6.34 -2.10 -9.80
CA ASP A 134 -5.65 -2.69 -10.94
C ASP A 134 -4.87 -1.64 -11.76
N THR A 135 -4.96 -0.38 -11.32
CA THR A 135 -4.25 0.78 -11.87
C THR A 135 -4.54 1.20 -13.30
N LYS A 136 -5.41 0.51 -14.03
CA LYS A 136 -5.81 0.93 -15.39
C LYS A 136 -6.53 2.28 -15.41
N LEU A 137 -7.17 2.63 -14.30
CA LEU A 137 -8.02 3.81 -14.22
C LEU A 137 -7.27 5.08 -13.82
N ALA A 138 -6.10 4.96 -13.23
CA ALA A 138 -5.29 6.12 -12.90
C ALA A 138 -4.67 6.73 -14.16
N LYS A 139 -4.97 8.00 -14.40
CA LYS A 139 -4.50 8.75 -15.56
C LYS A 139 -3.66 9.93 -15.10
N ILE A 140 -2.40 9.94 -15.53
CA ILE A 140 -1.52 11.09 -15.37
C ILE A 140 -1.50 11.84 -16.70
N LYS A 141 -1.84 13.12 -16.68
CA LYS A 141 -1.78 14.02 -17.83
C LYS A 141 -0.95 15.25 -17.48
N THR A 142 -0.10 15.67 -18.39
CA THR A 142 0.63 16.94 -18.28
C THR A 142 -0.10 18.01 -19.07
N GLY A 143 -0.30 19.20 -18.48
CA GLY A 143 -0.91 20.33 -19.19
C GLY A 143 0.10 21.04 -20.09
N GLU A 144 -0.34 21.60 -21.19
CA GLU A 144 0.47 22.33 -22.18
C GLU A 144 0.95 23.71 -21.66
N SER A 145 0.24 24.32 -20.72
CA SER A 145 0.55 25.64 -20.19
C SER A 145 1.12 25.56 -18.77
N GLY A 146 2.38 25.97 -18.61
CA GLY A 146 3.03 26.11 -17.31
C GLY A 146 3.43 24.82 -16.60
N GLY A 147 3.56 23.68 -17.31
CA GLY A 147 4.01 22.40 -16.73
C GLY A 147 3.07 21.84 -15.66
N ARG A 148 1.78 22.18 -15.74
CA ARG A 148 0.79 21.71 -14.79
C ARG A 148 0.49 20.23 -14.96
N ILE A 149 0.32 19.52 -13.84
CA ILE A 149 -0.01 18.10 -13.83
C ILE A 149 -1.48 17.94 -13.43
N PHE A 150 -2.19 17.15 -14.22
CA PHE A 150 -3.54 16.68 -13.89
C PHE A 150 -3.41 15.23 -13.47
N TYR A 151 -3.75 14.94 -12.23
CA TYR A 151 -3.77 13.58 -11.70
C TYR A 151 -5.21 13.17 -11.45
N LYS A 152 -5.60 12.05 -12.02
CA LYS A 152 -6.90 11.44 -11.75
C LYS A 152 -6.68 9.99 -11.36
N PHE A 153 -7.13 9.65 -10.18
CA PHE A 153 -7.18 8.29 -9.66
C PHE A 153 -8.64 7.86 -9.56
N GLU A 154 -8.94 6.69 -10.09
CA GLU A 154 -10.27 6.09 -10.00
C GLU A 154 -10.11 4.67 -9.46
N GLU A 155 -10.77 4.35 -8.36
CA GLU A 155 -10.82 2.99 -7.83
C GLU A 155 -11.73 2.11 -8.70
N ASN A 156 -11.27 0.91 -8.98
CA ASN A 156 -12.09 -0.10 -9.63
C ASN A 156 -12.78 -0.95 -8.57
N LEU A 157 -14.04 -0.64 -8.27
CA LEU A 157 -14.83 -1.33 -7.25
C LEU A 157 -15.61 -2.55 -7.79
N ASP A 158 -15.24 -3.07 -8.96
CA ASP A 158 -15.88 -4.25 -9.51
C ASP A 158 -15.64 -5.51 -8.67
N LEU A 159 -16.60 -6.40 -8.66
CA LEU A 159 -16.41 -7.70 -8.00
C LEU A 159 -15.37 -8.52 -8.77
N LEU A 160 -14.53 -9.25 -8.03
CA LEU A 160 -13.47 -10.07 -8.62
C LEU A 160 -13.97 -11.03 -9.71
N ASN A 161 -15.17 -11.60 -9.54
CA ASN A 161 -15.77 -12.50 -10.53
C ASN A 161 -16.15 -11.81 -11.85
N ARG A 162 -16.20 -10.49 -11.90
CA ARG A 162 -16.41 -9.67 -13.11
C ARG A 162 -15.12 -9.11 -13.69
N TYR A 163 -14.04 -9.21 -12.94
CA TYR A 163 -12.73 -8.77 -13.39
C TYR A 163 -12.21 -9.72 -14.48
N LYS A 164 -11.86 -9.17 -15.64
CA LYS A 164 -11.49 -9.95 -16.83
C LYS A 164 -10.02 -9.87 -17.20
N GLU A 165 -9.25 -9.03 -16.52
CA GLU A 165 -7.84 -8.86 -16.83
C GLU A 165 -7.03 -10.04 -16.27
N THR A 166 -6.50 -10.83 -17.17
CA THR A 166 -5.63 -11.97 -16.84
C THR A 166 -4.21 -11.79 -17.34
N GLU A 167 -3.98 -10.78 -18.18
CA GLU A 167 -2.68 -10.51 -18.79
C GLU A 167 -1.98 -9.34 -18.11
N ARG A 168 -0.67 -9.41 -18.08
CA ARG A 168 0.19 -8.31 -17.61
C ARG A 168 -0.05 -7.08 -18.47
N HIS A 169 -0.10 -5.93 -17.83
CA HIS A 169 -0.29 -4.68 -18.54
C HIS A 169 0.47 -3.53 -17.87
N LYS A 170 0.85 -2.56 -18.69
CA LYS A 170 1.51 -1.34 -18.22
C LYS A 170 0.52 -0.45 -17.49
N VAL A 171 0.99 0.12 -16.41
CA VAL A 171 0.24 1.09 -15.60
C VAL A 171 1.12 2.30 -15.29
N TRP A 172 0.49 3.40 -14.86
CA TRP A 172 1.19 4.64 -14.52
C TRP A 172 1.01 5.05 -13.05
N SER A 173 0.18 4.34 -12.33
CA SER A 173 -0.03 4.55 -10.92
C SER A 173 0.24 3.27 -10.17
N ILE A 174 0.71 3.42 -8.95
CA ILE A 174 0.90 2.32 -8.02
C ILE A 174 -0.02 2.52 -6.83
N GLU A 175 -0.40 1.42 -6.19
CA GLU A 175 -1.00 1.40 -4.88
C GLU A 175 0.00 0.78 -3.90
N MET A 176 0.19 1.38 -2.73
CA MET A 176 1.38 1.14 -1.91
C MET A 176 1.23 0.07 -0.83
N HIS A 177 0.13 -0.68 -0.85
CA HIS A 177 -0.06 -1.81 0.09
C HIS A 177 0.93 -2.96 -0.17
N VAL A 178 1.15 -3.28 -1.47
CA VAL A 178 2.18 -4.25 -1.90
C VAL A 178 2.76 -3.83 -3.24
N MET A 179 4.08 -3.75 -3.31
CA MET A 179 4.80 -3.36 -4.53
C MET A 179 6.21 -3.93 -4.53
N LEU A 180 6.70 -4.27 -5.71
CA LEU A 180 8.07 -4.74 -5.95
C LEU A 180 8.83 -3.71 -6.76
N PHE A 181 10.02 -3.33 -6.30
CA PHE A 181 10.95 -2.46 -6.99
C PHE A 181 12.25 -3.17 -7.31
N GLN A 182 12.79 -2.97 -8.49
CA GLN A 182 14.23 -3.13 -8.69
C GLN A 182 14.93 -2.02 -7.89
N ARG A 183 15.96 -2.38 -7.10
CA ARG A 183 16.65 -1.42 -6.24
C ARG A 183 17.15 -0.18 -6.98
N ARG A 184 17.64 -0.36 -8.20
CA ARG A 184 18.15 0.74 -9.05
C ARG A 184 17.12 1.83 -9.38
N VAL A 185 15.83 1.60 -9.14
CA VAL A 185 14.80 2.65 -9.26
C VAL A 185 15.11 3.81 -8.34
N PHE A 186 15.57 3.51 -7.13
CA PHE A 186 15.89 4.53 -6.12
C PHE A 186 17.16 5.33 -6.42
N ASP A 187 18.02 4.84 -7.32
CA ASP A 187 19.15 5.62 -7.86
C ASP A 187 18.66 6.70 -8.84
N ILE A 188 17.45 6.54 -9.39
CA ILE A 188 16.86 7.46 -10.39
C ILE A 188 15.90 8.43 -9.72
N ILE A 189 14.95 7.93 -8.90
CA ILE A 189 13.90 8.77 -8.30
C ILE A 189 14.24 9.27 -6.90
N GLY A 190 15.31 8.76 -6.28
CA GLY A 190 15.65 9.00 -4.88
C GLY A 190 14.81 8.14 -3.91
N PRO A 191 15.02 8.31 -2.59
CA PRO A 191 14.22 7.68 -1.56
C PRO A 191 12.79 8.23 -1.55
N PHE A 192 11.91 7.58 -0.79
CA PHE A 192 10.55 8.08 -0.59
C PHE A 192 10.56 9.42 0.14
N ASP A 193 9.71 10.35 -0.29
CA ASP A 193 9.58 11.66 0.37
C ASP A 193 8.80 11.53 1.68
N GLU A 194 9.49 11.72 2.80
CA GLU A 194 8.92 11.55 4.15
C GLU A 194 7.96 12.66 4.55
N THR A 195 7.90 13.76 3.79
CA THR A 195 6.92 14.83 3.98
C THR A 195 5.54 14.42 3.41
N VAL A 196 5.53 13.44 2.51
CA VAL A 196 4.30 12.93 1.90
C VAL A 196 3.80 11.74 2.72
N LEU A 197 2.61 11.91 3.31
CA LEU A 197 2.05 10.94 4.26
C LEU A 197 1.19 9.86 3.59
N ALA A 198 0.72 8.95 4.42
CA ALA A 198 0.07 7.69 4.03
C ALA A 198 -1.00 7.81 2.93
N ASP A 199 -1.86 8.83 3.04
CA ASP A 199 -3.02 9.01 2.17
C ASP A 199 -2.65 9.37 0.72
N THR A 200 -1.51 10.01 0.50
CA THR A 200 -1.10 10.51 -0.82
C THR A 200 0.28 10.05 -1.29
N ALA A 201 0.93 9.19 -0.52
CA ALA A 201 2.27 8.69 -0.86
C ALA A 201 2.30 7.97 -2.22
N TYR A 202 1.22 7.27 -2.59
CA TYR A 202 1.10 6.59 -3.88
C TYR A 202 1.10 7.59 -5.06
N VAL A 203 0.53 8.78 -4.88
CA VAL A 203 0.53 9.85 -5.90
C VAL A 203 1.96 10.34 -6.15
N ASP A 204 2.71 10.62 -5.08
CA ASP A 204 4.10 11.09 -5.17
C ASP A 204 4.98 10.12 -5.95
N VAL A 205 4.96 8.86 -5.55
CA VAL A 205 5.78 7.81 -6.20
C VAL A 205 5.33 7.57 -7.64
N SER A 206 4.03 7.55 -7.90
CA SER A 206 3.50 7.40 -9.26
C SER A 206 3.97 8.52 -10.18
N LEU A 207 3.96 9.77 -9.71
CA LEU A 207 4.43 10.93 -10.45
C LEU A 207 5.95 10.92 -10.64
N ALA A 208 6.71 10.47 -9.64
CA ALA A 208 8.16 10.33 -9.75
C ALA A 208 8.54 9.29 -10.82
N LEU A 209 7.89 8.13 -10.81
CA LEU A 209 8.09 7.07 -11.81
C LEU A 209 7.67 7.54 -13.21
N PHE A 210 6.53 8.21 -13.33
CA PHE A 210 6.04 8.76 -14.60
C PHE A 210 7.02 9.78 -15.17
N LYS A 211 7.47 10.74 -14.35
CA LYS A 211 8.45 11.77 -14.76
C LYS A 211 9.78 11.17 -15.19
N ALA A 212 10.22 10.11 -14.52
CA ALA A 212 11.44 9.39 -14.85
C ALA A 212 11.30 8.46 -16.07
N GLY A 213 10.09 8.31 -16.63
CA GLY A 213 9.82 7.39 -17.73
C GLY A 213 9.93 5.91 -17.33
N ILE A 214 9.85 5.60 -16.05
CA ILE A 214 9.97 4.23 -15.52
C ILE A 214 8.62 3.54 -15.63
N PRO A 215 8.49 2.48 -16.43
CA PRO A 215 7.25 1.75 -16.56
C PRO A 215 6.98 0.90 -15.33
N VAL A 216 5.70 0.78 -14.99
CA VAL A 216 5.19 -0.12 -13.96
C VAL A 216 4.36 -1.20 -14.63
N VAL A 217 4.48 -2.44 -14.19
CA VAL A 217 3.66 -3.56 -14.66
C VAL A 217 2.71 -4.02 -13.55
N CYS A 218 1.45 -4.19 -13.89
CA CYS A 218 0.50 -4.93 -13.06
C CYS A 218 0.53 -6.41 -13.47
N GLU A 219 0.70 -7.30 -12.49
CA GLU A 219 0.67 -8.76 -12.65
C GLU A 219 -0.61 -9.31 -12.00
N PRO A 220 -1.69 -9.53 -12.77
CA PRO A 220 -2.97 -9.96 -12.21
C PRO A 220 -2.96 -11.36 -11.58
N CYS A 221 -2.00 -12.21 -11.97
CA CYS A 221 -1.85 -13.54 -11.39
C CYS A 221 -1.19 -13.51 -10.00
N ALA A 222 -0.52 -12.41 -9.64
CA ALA A 222 -0.08 -12.14 -8.29
C ALA A 222 -1.20 -11.40 -7.55
N GLN A 223 -2.00 -12.13 -6.76
CA GLN A 223 -3.10 -11.53 -6.03
C GLN A 223 -2.71 -11.26 -4.58
N VAL A 224 -3.12 -10.12 -4.06
CA VAL A 224 -2.98 -9.75 -2.66
C VAL A 224 -4.33 -9.29 -2.13
N ASN A 225 -4.71 -9.80 -0.98
CA ASN A 225 -5.95 -9.38 -0.33
C ASN A 225 -5.63 -8.40 0.81
N PHE A 226 -6.11 -7.20 0.66
CA PHE A 226 -6.10 -6.16 1.66
C PHE A 226 -7.37 -6.22 2.50
N TYR A 227 -7.23 -6.19 3.81
CA TYR A 227 -8.37 -6.27 4.71
C TYR A 227 -8.89 -4.89 5.06
N HIS A 228 -9.95 -4.48 4.38
CA HIS A 228 -10.61 -3.20 4.61
C HIS A 228 -12.15 -3.37 4.66
N PRO A 229 -12.89 -2.69 5.52
CA PRO A 229 -12.49 -2.13 6.82
C PRO A 229 -12.55 -3.20 7.89
N PRO A 230 -11.51 -3.43 8.66
CA PRO A 230 -11.60 -4.25 9.86
C PRO A 230 -12.00 -3.39 11.05
N PRO A 231 -12.37 -4.01 12.18
CA PRO A 231 -12.35 -3.30 13.43
C PRO A 231 -10.91 -2.83 13.73
N VAL A 232 -10.78 -1.69 14.38
CA VAL A 232 -9.55 -1.24 15.02
C VAL A 232 -9.73 -1.50 16.51
N TYR A 233 -8.75 -2.18 17.12
CA TYR A 233 -8.79 -2.49 18.55
C TYR A 233 -8.20 -1.35 19.38
N ASN A 234 -8.52 -1.32 20.69
CA ASN A 234 -8.12 -0.21 21.56
C ASN A 234 -6.60 -0.01 21.64
N ASP A 235 -5.82 -1.07 21.59
CA ASP A 235 -4.36 -1.05 21.60
C ASP A 235 -3.75 -0.59 20.27
N GLU A 236 -4.53 -0.56 19.19
CA GLU A 236 -4.14 -0.05 17.86
C GLU A 236 -4.49 1.44 17.69
N LEU A 237 -5.39 1.99 18.52
CA LEU A 237 -5.87 3.36 18.39
C LEU A 237 -4.76 4.42 18.42
N PRO A 238 -3.69 4.30 19.23
CA PRO A 238 -2.61 5.31 19.23
C PRO A 238 -1.95 5.44 17.86
N PHE A 239 -1.62 4.31 17.21
CA PHE A 239 -1.04 4.33 15.87
C PHE A 239 -2.06 4.77 14.81
N TYR A 240 -3.30 4.34 14.95
CA TYR A 240 -4.39 4.75 14.06
C TYR A 240 -4.56 6.28 14.07
N SER A 241 -4.62 6.89 15.26
CA SER A 241 -4.75 8.34 15.40
C SER A 241 -3.51 9.09 14.89
N PHE A 242 -2.32 8.51 15.03
CA PHE A 242 -1.09 9.05 14.48
C PHE A 242 -1.13 9.10 12.94
N THR A 243 -1.56 8.01 12.29
CA THR A 243 -1.63 7.91 10.83
C THR A 243 -2.70 8.84 10.23
N TRP A 244 -3.86 8.93 10.89
CA TRP A 244 -5.01 9.68 10.38
C TRP A 244 -5.17 11.06 11.02
N ASP A 245 -4.08 11.66 11.48
CA ASP A 245 -4.11 13.05 11.97
C ASP A 245 -4.51 14.02 10.85
N MET A 246 -5.62 14.73 11.07
CA MET A 246 -6.23 15.64 10.07
C MET A 246 -5.27 16.74 9.64
N LYS A 247 -4.58 17.37 10.61
CA LYS A 247 -3.70 18.51 10.33
C LYS A 247 -2.46 18.08 9.57
N LYS A 248 -1.86 16.95 9.94
CA LYS A 248 -0.70 16.41 9.24
C LYS A 248 -1.04 16.04 7.80
N ASN A 249 -2.14 15.31 7.59
CA ASN A 249 -2.56 14.89 6.26
C ASN A 249 -2.92 16.09 5.36
N ALA A 250 -3.63 17.10 5.88
CA ALA A 250 -3.90 18.33 5.11
C ALA A 250 -2.61 19.05 4.72
N GLY A 251 -1.62 19.13 5.62
CA GLY A 251 -0.30 19.71 5.33
C GLY A 251 0.45 18.94 4.25
N SER A 252 0.42 17.61 4.31
CA SER A 252 1.02 16.73 3.30
C SER A 252 0.38 16.91 1.92
N ASN A 253 -0.95 17.00 1.85
CA ASN A 253 -1.66 17.23 0.59
C ASN A 253 -1.31 18.56 -0.04
N HIS A 254 -1.24 19.62 0.77
CA HIS A 254 -0.82 20.93 0.28
C HIS A 254 0.62 20.93 -0.24
N TYR A 255 1.54 20.27 0.50
CA TYR A 255 2.92 20.10 0.07
C TYR A 255 3.02 19.35 -1.26
N LEU A 256 2.33 18.22 -1.38
CA LEU A 256 2.32 17.39 -2.59
C LEU A 256 1.79 18.15 -3.80
N ALA A 257 0.68 18.87 -3.65
CA ALA A 257 0.10 19.70 -4.71
C ALA A 257 1.10 20.76 -5.20
N LYS A 258 1.83 21.41 -4.28
CA LYS A 258 2.87 22.38 -4.61
C LYS A 258 4.10 21.73 -5.26
N LYS A 259 4.60 20.60 -4.70
CA LYS A 259 5.76 19.87 -5.22
C LYS A 259 5.61 19.50 -6.68
N TRP A 260 4.42 19.03 -7.07
CA TRP A 260 4.13 18.54 -8.41
C TRP A 260 3.33 19.50 -9.28
N ASN A 261 2.98 20.70 -8.78
CA ASN A 261 2.10 21.64 -9.47
C ASN A 261 0.78 20.99 -9.93
N ILE A 262 0.14 20.24 -9.02
CA ILE A 262 -1.10 19.51 -9.31
C ILE A 262 -2.27 20.48 -9.30
N VAL A 263 -3.05 20.51 -10.39
CA VAL A 263 -4.18 21.45 -10.56
C VAL A 263 -5.47 20.92 -9.93
N ASN A 264 -5.66 19.60 -9.97
CA ASN A 264 -6.86 18.91 -9.54
C ASN A 264 -6.57 17.88 -8.45
N MET A 265 -5.75 18.27 -7.47
CA MET A 265 -5.53 17.42 -6.30
C MET A 265 -6.87 17.08 -5.67
N HIS A 266 -7.16 15.79 -5.55
CA HIS A 266 -8.37 15.36 -4.87
C HIS A 266 -8.29 15.79 -3.40
N ASP A 267 -9.34 16.44 -2.93
CA ASP A 267 -9.43 16.78 -1.50
C ASP A 267 -9.69 15.51 -0.69
N THR A 268 -8.64 15.00 -0.07
CA THR A 268 -8.71 13.81 0.77
C THR A 268 -9.22 14.11 2.19
N THR A 269 -9.51 15.38 2.51
CA THR A 269 -9.95 15.80 3.85
C THR A 269 -11.15 14.99 4.31
N SER A 270 -12.14 14.80 3.46
CA SER A 270 -13.33 14.00 3.79
C SER A 270 -13.00 12.51 4.04
N PHE A 271 -12.02 11.97 3.33
CA PHE A 271 -11.56 10.60 3.52
C PHE A 271 -10.82 10.46 4.86
N VAL A 272 -9.89 11.35 5.16
CA VAL A 272 -9.16 11.38 6.44
C VAL A 272 -10.14 11.61 7.61
N GLU A 273 -11.12 12.50 7.45
CA GLU A 273 -12.19 12.71 8.42
C GLU A 273 -12.98 11.42 8.67
N ASP A 274 -13.35 10.70 7.62
CA ASP A 274 -14.04 9.41 7.74
C ASP A 274 -13.19 8.37 8.50
N GLN A 275 -11.87 8.34 8.30
CA GLN A 275 -10.97 7.46 9.06
C GLN A 275 -11.03 7.77 10.57
N ASN A 276 -11.04 9.04 10.96
CA ASN A 276 -11.10 9.42 12.38
C ASN A 276 -12.38 8.98 13.08
N TYR A 277 -13.47 8.73 12.35
CA TYR A 277 -14.72 8.21 12.92
C TYR A 277 -14.82 6.67 12.91
N ARG A 278 -14.02 5.98 12.13
CA ARG A 278 -14.10 4.51 12.00
C ARG A 278 -13.84 3.73 13.28
N PRO A 279 -12.88 4.10 14.14
CA PRO A 279 -12.69 3.41 15.43
C PRO A 279 -13.90 3.48 16.34
N GLN A 280 -14.73 4.51 16.17
CA GLN A 280 -15.99 4.70 16.88
C GLN A 280 -17.16 4.21 16.03
N TRP A 281 -17.12 2.93 15.61
CA TRP A 281 -18.07 2.35 14.65
C TRP A 281 -19.54 2.60 15.01
N HIS A 282 -19.91 2.61 16.30
CA HIS A 282 -21.25 2.93 16.77
C HIS A 282 -21.62 4.40 16.49
N THR A 283 -20.69 5.32 16.67
CA THR A 283 -20.87 6.75 16.32
C THR A 283 -20.92 6.94 14.82
N TRP A 284 -20.10 6.19 14.07
CA TRP A 284 -20.11 6.19 12.61
C TRP A 284 -21.42 5.63 12.04
N VAL A 285 -21.94 4.52 12.60
CA VAL A 285 -23.25 3.97 12.24
C VAL A 285 -24.38 4.95 12.57
N MET A 286 -24.30 5.63 13.71
CA MET A 286 -25.31 6.64 14.10
C MET A 286 -25.27 7.87 13.21
N ARG A 287 -24.10 8.31 12.72
CA ARG A 287 -24.00 9.46 11.81
C ARG A 287 -24.36 9.14 10.36
N LYS A 288 -23.90 8.00 9.84
CA LYS A 288 -24.11 7.62 8.43
C LYS A 288 -25.26 6.63 8.22
N GLY A 289 -25.66 5.88 9.24
CA GLY A 289 -26.75 4.94 9.19
C GLY A 289 -28.07 5.57 8.79
N PRO A 290 -28.52 6.65 9.44
CA PRO A 290 -29.76 7.33 9.08
C PRO A 290 -29.75 7.91 7.66
N ALA A 291 -28.63 8.51 7.22
CA ALA A 291 -28.49 9.03 5.87
C ALA A 291 -28.49 7.91 4.81
N LYS A 292 -27.90 6.77 5.11
CA LYS A 292 -27.89 5.60 4.23
C LYS A 292 -29.27 4.92 4.18
N ILE A 293 -29.94 4.83 5.31
CA ILE A 293 -31.33 4.34 5.40
C ILE A 293 -32.29 5.28 4.66
N LEU A 294 -32.14 6.59 4.83
CA LEU A 294 -32.94 7.59 4.10
C LEU A 294 -32.66 7.56 2.58
N ARG A 295 -31.43 7.28 2.13
CA ARG A 295 -31.15 7.06 0.71
C ARG A 295 -31.82 5.80 0.17
N ILE A 296 -31.82 4.71 0.94
CA ILE A 296 -32.49 3.46 0.56
C ILE A 296 -34.01 3.66 0.52
N LEU A 297 -34.58 4.34 1.53
CA LEU A 297 -36.01 4.63 1.61
C LEU A 297 -36.50 5.65 0.58
N LYS A 298 -35.66 6.56 0.14
CA LYS A 298 -36.00 7.55 -0.92
C LYS A 298 -35.90 6.99 -2.33
N GLY A 299 -35.55 5.70 -2.50
CA GLY A 299 -35.41 5.05 -3.80
C GLY A 299 -34.36 5.78 -4.65
N ASN A 300 -33.32 5.11 -5.05
CA ASN A 300 -32.45 5.62 -6.10
C ASN A 300 -33.32 6.04 -7.30
N LYS A 301 -33.57 7.31 -7.45
CA LYS A 301 -33.95 7.94 -8.70
C LYS A 301 -32.73 8.62 -9.26
#